data_ec10dbf2c941d1b20e649947bf03bf4a
#
_entry.id   ec10dbf2c941d1b20e649947bf03bf4a
#
_cell.length_a   1.000
_cell.length_b   1.000
_cell.length_c   1.000
_cell.angle_alpha   90.00
_cell.angle_beta   90.00
_cell.angle_gamma   90.00
#
_symmetry.space_group_name_H-M   'P 1'
#
loop_
_entity.id
_entity.type
_entity.pdbx_description
1 polymer ?
#
loop_
_entity_poly.entity_id
_entity_poly.type
_entity_poly.pdbx_seq_one_letter_code
_entity_poly.pdbx_strand_id
1 'polypeptide(L)'
;TTRRAMLKGAVCLGGLAAIPAWARAMPHGPIRQGFDEVSGRVIDLAVGQGEIEVAGRSGHAFAVNGSVPGPLVRLKEGEAVTLRVANHLAQDTSIHWHGLLLPFQFDGVPGVSFPGIKPGETFVYELPALRQSGTYWWHSHSNLQEQAGHYGPIIIDPAGPDPVQADRDYVLLLSEFSPLHPHTIMAKLKKGEEYFNRQKTSWTDDYRLSGRDRRMWA
;
A
#
# COMPACT_ATOMS: atom_id res chain seq x y z
N THR A 1 -43.42 17.96 -9.29
CA THR A 1 -42.49 16.87 -8.84
C THR A 1 -43.31 15.59 -8.64
N THR A 2 -43.14 14.58 -9.48
CA THR A 2 -43.89 13.35 -9.42
C THR A 2 -43.36 12.43 -8.30
N ARG A 3 -44.27 11.68 -7.65
CA ARG A 3 -43.94 10.69 -6.61
C ARG A 3 -42.77 9.77 -6.99
N ARG A 4 -42.63 9.47 -8.31
CA ARG A 4 -41.53 8.67 -8.87
C ARG A 4 -40.18 9.36 -8.81
N ALA A 5 -40.10 10.69 -8.89
CA ALA A 5 -38.87 11.46 -8.75
C ALA A 5 -38.41 11.54 -7.28
N MET A 6 -39.39 11.65 -6.33
CA MET A 6 -39.10 11.59 -4.90
C MET A 6 -38.57 10.22 -4.46
N LEU A 7 -39.12 9.12 -4.97
CA LEU A 7 -38.67 7.76 -4.67
C LEU A 7 -37.26 7.50 -5.22
N LYS A 8 -36.94 7.99 -6.41
CA LYS A 8 -35.61 7.87 -6.98
C LYS A 8 -34.57 8.69 -6.18
N GLY A 9 -34.93 9.88 -5.72
CA GLY A 9 -34.09 10.71 -4.87
C GLY A 9 -33.85 10.10 -3.47
N ALA A 10 -34.89 9.49 -2.89
CA ALA A 10 -34.78 8.84 -1.57
C ALA A 10 -33.94 7.56 -1.61
N VAL A 11 -34.00 6.79 -2.71
CA VAL A 11 -33.17 5.58 -2.88
C VAL A 11 -31.69 5.96 -3.06
N CYS A 12 -31.38 7.06 -3.77
CA CYS A 12 -29.99 7.52 -3.93
C CYS A 12 -29.41 8.06 -2.61
N LEU A 13 -30.21 8.75 -1.80
CA LEU A 13 -29.76 9.27 -0.50
C LEU A 13 -29.67 8.16 0.57
N GLY A 14 -30.58 7.19 0.54
CA GLY A 14 -30.55 6.04 1.45
C GLY A 14 -29.39 5.07 1.16
N GLY A 15 -28.98 4.92 -0.11
CA GLY A 15 -27.85 4.07 -0.49
C GLY A 15 -26.50 4.58 0.00
N LEU A 16 -26.29 5.90 0.02
CA LEU A 16 -25.07 6.52 0.53
C LEU A 16 -24.94 6.44 2.06
N ALA A 17 -26.06 6.37 2.78
CA ALA A 17 -26.04 6.24 4.23
C ALA A 17 -25.70 4.82 4.71
N ALA A 18 -25.87 3.81 3.85
CA ALA A 18 -25.57 2.41 4.15
C ALA A 18 -24.12 2.01 3.86
N ILE A 19 -23.33 2.86 3.18
CA ILE A 19 -21.92 2.60 2.94
C ILE A 19 -21.16 2.84 4.25
N PRO A 20 -20.46 1.84 4.81
CA PRO A 20 -19.65 2.02 6.00
C PRO A 20 -18.66 3.18 5.85
N ALA A 21 -18.34 3.89 6.94
CA ALA A 21 -17.48 5.07 6.88
C ALA A 21 -16.10 4.79 6.25
N TRP A 22 -15.58 3.58 6.41
CA TRP A 22 -14.33 3.13 5.83
C TRP A 22 -14.40 2.87 4.30
N ALA A 23 -15.59 2.57 3.78
CA ALA A 23 -15.82 2.38 2.35
C ALA A 23 -16.21 3.69 1.61
N ARG A 24 -16.35 4.77 2.37
CA ARG A 24 -16.57 6.11 1.79
C ARG A 24 -15.24 6.64 1.28
N ALA A 25 -15.22 7.03 0.02
CA ALA A 25 -14.09 7.48 -0.79
C ALA A 25 -12.85 7.94 0.00
N MET A 26 -11.68 7.46 -0.43
CA MET A 26 -10.40 8.07 -0.08
C MET A 26 -10.50 9.59 -0.26
N PRO A 27 -10.06 10.39 0.72
CA PRO A 27 -9.93 11.82 0.49
C PRO A 27 -9.03 12.03 -0.73
N HIS A 28 -9.53 12.72 -1.74
CA HIS A 28 -8.74 13.19 -2.89
C HIS A 28 -7.81 14.31 -2.41
N GLY A 29 -6.79 13.93 -1.64
CA GLY A 29 -5.77 14.84 -1.13
C GLY A 29 -4.37 14.37 -1.53
N PRO A 30 -3.35 15.21 -1.31
CA PRO A 30 -1.98 14.80 -1.53
C PRO A 30 -1.66 13.58 -0.67
N ILE A 31 -0.98 12.61 -1.28
CA ILE A 31 -0.53 11.41 -0.56
C ILE A 31 0.53 11.82 0.46
N ARG A 32 0.34 11.37 1.70
CA ARG A 32 1.24 11.67 2.81
C ARG A 32 2.43 10.72 2.80
N GLN A 33 3.62 11.24 3.11
CA GLN A 33 4.79 10.42 3.39
C GLN A 33 4.75 9.87 4.82
N GLY A 34 5.26 8.63 4.99
CA GLY A 34 5.26 7.93 6.27
C GLY A 34 3.96 7.20 6.52
N PHE A 35 3.91 6.45 7.60
CA PHE A 35 2.80 5.57 7.95
C PHE A 35 2.29 5.80 9.37
N ASP A 36 1.00 5.57 9.57
CA ASP A 36 0.38 5.42 10.87
C ASP A 36 0.30 3.93 11.23
N GLU A 37 0.07 3.61 12.49
CA GLU A 37 -0.21 2.25 12.94
C GLU A 37 -1.71 1.97 12.88
N VAL A 38 -2.06 0.78 12.41
CA VAL A 38 -3.40 0.20 12.50
C VAL A 38 -3.31 -1.16 13.19
N SER A 39 -4.23 -1.41 14.12
CA SER A 39 -4.26 -2.62 14.93
C SER A 39 -5.67 -3.05 15.29
N GLY A 40 -5.82 -4.22 15.89
CA GLY A 40 -7.10 -4.75 16.32
C GLY A 40 -7.53 -5.99 15.53
N ARG A 41 -8.71 -6.53 15.89
CA ARG A 41 -9.24 -7.76 15.26
C ARG A 41 -9.90 -7.53 13.91
N VAL A 42 -10.28 -6.32 13.60
CA VAL A 42 -10.83 -5.91 12.29
C VAL A 42 -10.08 -4.67 11.86
N ILE A 43 -9.40 -4.74 10.73
CA ILE A 43 -8.59 -3.66 10.18
C ILE A 43 -9.08 -3.33 8.78
N ASP A 44 -9.30 -2.05 8.52
CA ASP A 44 -9.75 -1.54 7.22
C ASP A 44 -8.58 -0.89 6.48
N LEU A 45 -8.37 -1.32 5.24
CA LEU A 45 -7.36 -0.81 4.34
C LEU A 45 -8.06 -0.33 3.05
N ALA A 46 -7.85 0.92 2.69
CA ALA A 46 -8.42 1.53 1.50
C ALA A 46 -7.30 1.87 0.49
N VAL A 47 -7.33 1.22 -0.65
CA VAL A 47 -6.33 1.39 -1.72
C VAL A 47 -6.78 2.47 -2.67
N GLY A 48 -5.95 3.48 -2.89
CA GLY A 48 -6.18 4.57 -3.82
C GLY A 48 -4.90 4.96 -4.56
N GLN A 49 -5.00 5.98 -5.42
CA GLN A 49 -3.85 6.49 -6.17
C GLN A 49 -3.85 8.01 -6.16
N GLY A 50 -2.69 8.59 -6.39
CA GLY A 50 -2.51 10.03 -6.46
C GLY A 50 -1.08 10.41 -6.76
N GLU A 51 -0.71 11.64 -6.43
CA GLU A 51 0.65 12.12 -6.52
C GLU A 51 1.27 12.21 -5.12
N ILE A 52 2.54 11.84 -5.04
CA ILE A 52 3.39 12.02 -3.86
C ILE A 52 4.56 12.92 -4.22
N GLU A 53 4.93 13.82 -3.32
CA GLU A 53 6.13 14.63 -3.47
C GLU A 53 7.23 14.11 -2.51
N VAL A 54 8.39 13.77 -3.05
CA VAL A 54 9.57 13.36 -2.28
C VAL A 54 10.74 14.24 -2.67
N ALA A 55 11.33 14.96 -1.69
CA ALA A 55 12.44 15.89 -1.89
C ALA A 55 12.20 16.91 -3.01
N GLY A 56 10.96 17.38 -3.16
CA GLY A 56 10.57 18.37 -4.19
C GLY A 56 10.41 17.79 -5.59
N ARG A 57 10.26 16.47 -5.72
CA ARG A 57 9.96 15.79 -6.98
C ARG A 57 8.63 15.06 -6.83
N SER A 58 7.68 15.33 -7.73
CA SER A 58 6.39 14.66 -7.76
C SER A 58 6.47 13.37 -8.57
N GLY A 59 5.74 12.35 -8.13
CA GLY A 59 5.60 11.07 -8.82
C GLY A 59 4.22 10.47 -8.59
N HIS A 60 3.82 9.58 -9.49
CA HIS A 60 2.61 8.78 -9.33
C HIS A 60 2.78 7.77 -8.21
N ALA A 61 1.78 7.62 -7.37
CA ALA A 61 1.80 6.65 -6.27
C ALA A 61 0.47 5.93 -6.06
N PHE A 62 0.57 4.70 -5.56
CA PHE A 62 -0.53 3.93 -5.01
C PHE A 62 -0.43 3.97 -3.48
N ALA A 63 -1.43 4.55 -2.84
CA ALA A 63 -1.46 4.75 -1.41
C ALA A 63 -2.44 3.78 -0.75
N VAL A 64 -2.14 3.39 0.48
CA VAL A 64 -3.11 2.70 1.34
C VAL A 64 -3.39 3.59 2.54
N ASN A 65 -4.67 3.83 2.81
CA ASN A 65 -5.14 4.81 3.81
C ASN A 65 -4.52 6.22 3.62
N GLY A 66 -4.24 6.60 2.36
CA GLY A 66 -3.75 7.94 2.01
C GLY A 66 -2.26 8.18 2.26
N SER A 67 -1.47 7.16 2.55
CA SER A 67 -0.03 7.29 2.80
C SER A 67 0.82 6.33 1.97
N VAL A 68 2.10 6.70 1.77
CA VAL A 68 3.17 5.87 1.24
C VAL A 68 4.41 6.06 2.12
N PRO A 69 4.94 4.99 2.70
CA PRO A 69 4.36 3.66 2.79
C PRO A 69 2.93 3.68 3.35
N GLY A 70 2.14 2.65 3.04
CA GLY A 70 0.87 2.42 3.69
C GLY A 70 1.03 2.05 5.17
N PRO A 71 -0.06 1.88 5.94
CA PRO A 71 -0.01 1.78 7.40
C PRO A 71 0.83 0.58 7.89
N LEU A 72 1.48 0.78 9.03
CA LEU A 72 2.00 -0.32 9.83
C LEU A 72 0.82 -1.15 10.35
N VAL A 73 0.72 -2.39 9.90
CA VAL A 73 -0.27 -3.34 10.40
C VAL A 73 0.32 -4.06 11.62
N ARG A 74 -0.19 -3.74 12.83
CA ARG A 74 0.28 -4.36 14.06
C ARG A 74 -0.69 -5.42 14.53
N LEU A 75 -0.21 -6.65 14.60
CA LEU A 75 -0.96 -7.85 14.93
C LEU A 75 -0.38 -8.51 16.18
N LYS A 76 -1.04 -9.57 16.66
CA LYS A 76 -0.57 -10.35 17.79
C LYS A 76 -0.59 -11.84 17.49
N GLU A 77 0.47 -12.52 17.86
CA GLU A 77 0.56 -13.98 17.79
C GLU A 77 -0.56 -14.62 18.62
N GLY A 78 -1.16 -15.67 18.09
CA GLY A 78 -2.28 -16.37 18.72
C GLY A 78 -3.65 -15.73 18.49
N GLU A 79 -3.73 -14.55 17.87
CA GLU A 79 -5.00 -13.89 17.56
C GLU A 79 -5.36 -14.03 16.08
N ALA A 80 -6.65 -14.23 15.81
CA ALA A 80 -7.23 -14.15 14.48
C ALA A 80 -7.54 -12.70 14.15
N VAL A 81 -7.38 -12.32 12.88
CA VAL A 81 -7.66 -10.96 12.39
C VAL A 81 -8.42 -10.99 11.08
N THR A 82 -9.34 -10.06 10.92
CA THR A 82 -10.05 -9.78 9.68
C THR A 82 -9.51 -8.49 9.08
N LEU A 83 -8.93 -8.58 7.87
CA LEU A 83 -8.47 -7.40 7.13
C LEU A 83 -9.41 -7.18 5.94
N ARG A 84 -10.05 -6.01 5.87
CA ARG A 84 -10.95 -5.64 4.78
C ARG A 84 -10.23 -4.65 3.88
N VAL A 85 -9.99 -5.06 2.63
CA VAL A 85 -9.25 -4.26 1.65
C VAL A 85 -10.21 -3.74 0.59
N ALA A 86 -10.48 -2.44 0.61
CA ALA A 86 -11.33 -1.76 -0.38
C ALA A 86 -10.47 -1.22 -1.54
N ASN A 87 -10.83 -1.56 -2.77
CA ASN A 87 -10.16 -1.09 -3.97
C ASN A 87 -10.88 0.13 -4.57
N HIS A 88 -10.29 1.31 -4.43
CA HIS A 88 -10.77 2.55 -5.05
C HIS A 88 -10.01 2.90 -6.35
N LEU A 89 -9.19 1.99 -6.87
CA LEU A 89 -8.51 2.16 -8.15
C LEU A 89 -9.47 1.86 -9.32
N ALA A 90 -9.10 2.35 -10.51
CA ALA A 90 -9.74 1.95 -11.77
C ALA A 90 -9.19 0.62 -12.35
N GLN A 91 -8.32 -0.06 -11.62
CA GLN A 91 -7.69 -1.32 -12.00
C GLN A 91 -7.72 -2.31 -10.83
N ASP A 92 -7.49 -3.58 -11.13
CA ASP A 92 -7.38 -4.62 -10.12
C ASP A 92 -6.22 -4.33 -9.15
N THR A 93 -6.40 -4.74 -7.91
CA THR A 93 -5.35 -4.67 -6.88
C THR A 93 -5.29 -5.96 -6.05
N SER A 94 -4.30 -6.03 -5.17
CA SER A 94 -4.13 -7.15 -4.23
C SER A 94 -3.27 -6.71 -3.05
N ILE A 95 -3.31 -7.45 -1.96
CA ILE A 95 -2.30 -7.38 -0.91
C ILE A 95 -1.81 -8.80 -0.63
N HIS A 96 -0.51 -9.00 -0.80
CA HIS A 96 0.23 -10.17 -0.35
C HIS A 96 0.83 -9.87 1.02
N TRP A 97 0.69 -10.83 1.94
CA TRP A 97 1.19 -10.75 3.31
C TRP A 97 2.53 -11.49 3.38
N HIS A 98 3.60 -10.79 3.02
CA HIS A 98 4.91 -11.41 2.77
C HIS A 98 5.50 -12.05 4.02
N GLY A 99 5.75 -13.35 3.93
CA GLY A 99 6.36 -14.15 5.00
C GLY A 99 5.37 -14.67 6.06
N LEU A 100 4.08 -14.40 5.92
CA LEU A 100 3.08 -14.93 6.84
C LEU A 100 2.67 -16.35 6.47
N LEU A 101 2.49 -17.21 7.47
CA LEU A 101 1.98 -18.58 7.34
C LEU A 101 0.45 -18.54 7.32
N LEU A 102 -0.14 -18.48 6.15
CA LEU A 102 -1.57 -18.28 5.94
C LEU A 102 -2.22 -19.40 5.13
N PRO A 103 -3.55 -19.59 5.24
CA PRO A 103 -4.30 -20.38 4.28
C PRO A 103 -4.11 -19.84 2.86
N PHE A 104 -3.92 -20.75 1.90
CA PHE A 104 -3.55 -20.42 0.52
C PHE A 104 -4.43 -19.32 -0.12
N GLN A 105 -5.75 -19.36 0.09
CA GLN A 105 -6.69 -18.39 -0.46
C GLN A 105 -6.51 -16.95 0.06
N PHE A 106 -5.76 -16.77 1.15
CA PHE A 106 -5.47 -15.46 1.76
C PHE A 106 -4.03 -14.99 1.54
N ASP A 107 -3.24 -15.72 0.77
CA ASP A 107 -1.87 -15.33 0.43
C ASP A 107 -1.79 -14.07 -0.43
N GLY A 108 -2.86 -13.76 -1.18
CA GLY A 108 -3.03 -12.48 -1.85
C GLY A 108 -2.31 -12.34 -3.19
N VAL A 109 -1.98 -13.46 -3.87
CA VAL A 109 -1.32 -13.46 -5.19
C VAL A 109 -2.35 -13.71 -6.29
N PRO A 110 -2.70 -12.68 -7.11
CA PRO A 110 -3.72 -12.80 -8.15
C PRO A 110 -3.39 -13.86 -9.20
N GLY A 111 -4.38 -14.64 -9.59
CA GLY A 111 -4.22 -15.72 -10.57
C GLY A 111 -3.53 -16.98 -10.02
N VAL A 112 -3.09 -16.95 -8.77
CA VAL A 112 -2.50 -18.09 -8.06
C VAL A 112 -3.38 -18.45 -6.87
N SER A 113 -3.44 -17.60 -5.86
CA SER A 113 -4.16 -17.90 -4.61
C SER A 113 -5.57 -17.29 -4.55
N PHE A 114 -5.85 -16.25 -5.34
CA PHE A 114 -7.17 -15.61 -5.41
C PHE A 114 -7.33 -14.80 -6.73
N PRO A 115 -8.55 -14.32 -7.07
CA PRO A 115 -8.80 -13.63 -8.34
C PRO A 115 -8.30 -12.18 -8.41
N GLY A 116 -7.81 -11.61 -7.30
CA GLY A 116 -7.56 -10.17 -7.15
C GLY A 116 -8.80 -9.42 -6.67
N ILE A 117 -8.65 -8.13 -6.37
CA ILE A 117 -9.71 -7.24 -5.91
C ILE A 117 -10.07 -6.31 -7.07
N LYS A 118 -11.28 -6.41 -7.60
CA LYS A 118 -11.74 -5.60 -8.73
C LYS A 118 -11.99 -4.14 -8.31
N PRO A 119 -12.01 -3.20 -9.29
CA PRO A 119 -12.40 -1.81 -9.04
C PRO A 119 -13.73 -1.70 -8.30
N GLY A 120 -13.76 -0.95 -7.19
CA GLY A 120 -14.94 -0.75 -6.36
C GLY A 120 -15.30 -1.92 -5.44
N GLU A 121 -14.58 -3.03 -5.48
CA GLU A 121 -14.81 -4.17 -4.59
C GLU A 121 -14.02 -4.07 -3.29
N THR A 122 -14.47 -4.84 -2.32
CA THR A 122 -13.76 -5.08 -1.06
C THR A 122 -13.53 -6.57 -0.90
N PHE A 123 -12.29 -6.97 -0.67
CA PHE A 123 -11.94 -8.34 -0.31
C PHE A 123 -11.69 -8.45 1.20
N VAL A 124 -12.15 -9.55 1.78
CA VAL A 124 -12.01 -9.83 3.22
C VAL A 124 -11.03 -10.97 3.41
N TYR A 125 -9.89 -10.65 4.01
CA TYR A 125 -8.91 -11.64 4.45
C TYR A 125 -9.24 -12.07 5.89
N GLU A 126 -9.67 -13.30 6.06
CA GLU A 126 -9.96 -13.88 7.37
C GLU A 126 -8.74 -14.71 7.82
N LEU A 127 -7.77 -14.05 8.43
CA LEU A 127 -6.56 -14.72 8.89
C LEU A 127 -6.84 -15.48 10.18
N PRO A 128 -6.50 -16.76 10.25
CA PRO A 128 -6.62 -17.55 11.48
C PRO A 128 -5.68 -17.03 12.55
N ALA A 129 -5.74 -17.61 13.75
CA ALA A 129 -4.78 -17.32 14.80
C ALA A 129 -3.34 -17.49 14.29
N LEU A 130 -2.60 -16.37 14.30
CA LEU A 130 -1.24 -16.33 13.78
C LEU A 130 -0.30 -17.20 14.63
N ARG A 131 0.60 -17.94 13.98
CA ARG A 131 1.51 -18.88 14.65
C ARG A 131 2.95 -18.38 14.72
N GLN A 132 3.16 -17.10 14.46
CA GLN A 132 4.49 -16.52 14.34
C GLN A 132 4.45 -15.09 14.85
N SER A 133 5.54 -14.67 15.48
CA SER A 133 5.82 -13.27 15.82
C SER A 133 6.98 -12.76 14.97
N GLY A 134 7.19 -11.45 14.95
CA GLY A 134 8.32 -10.83 14.25
C GLY A 134 7.94 -9.68 13.34
N THR A 135 8.90 -9.30 12.48
CA THR A 135 8.80 -8.18 11.55
C THR A 135 8.65 -8.70 10.13
N TYR A 136 7.61 -8.23 9.46
CA TYR A 136 7.22 -8.62 8.11
C TYR A 136 6.83 -7.38 7.32
N TRP A 137 6.31 -7.55 6.12
CA TRP A 137 5.75 -6.50 5.29
C TRP A 137 4.62 -7.01 4.42
N TRP A 138 3.84 -6.11 3.88
CA TRP A 138 2.78 -6.41 2.93
C TRP A 138 2.97 -5.54 1.68
N HIS A 139 2.57 -6.06 0.51
CA HIS A 139 2.67 -5.33 -0.75
C HIS A 139 1.70 -5.85 -1.81
N SER A 140 1.52 -5.07 -2.87
CA SER A 140 0.73 -5.51 -4.02
C SER A 140 1.47 -6.55 -4.86
N HIS A 141 0.75 -7.55 -5.31
CA HIS A 141 1.17 -8.46 -6.39
C HIS A 141 0.45 -8.16 -7.72
N SER A 142 -0.20 -6.99 -7.82
CA SER A 142 -0.94 -6.57 -9.01
C SER A 142 -0.12 -5.56 -9.79
N ASN A 143 0.12 -5.86 -11.08
CA ASN A 143 0.79 -4.96 -12.01
C ASN A 143 2.16 -4.46 -11.47
N LEU A 144 2.40 -3.15 -11.47
CA LEU A 144 3.60 -2.49 -10.95
C LEU A 144 3.26 -1.58 -9.76
N GLN A 145 2.24 -1.92 -8.99
CA GLN A 145 1.74 -1.09 -7.89
C GLN A 145 2.73 -1.04 -6.72
N GLU A 146 3.42 -2.14 -6.43
CA GLU A 146 4.46 -2.19 -5.40
C GLU A 146 5.52 -1.12 -5.65
N GLN A 147 6.07 -1.05 -6.86
CA GLN A 147 7.11 -0.10 -7.23
C GLN A 147 6.66 1.36 -7.08
N ALA A 148 5.36 1.61 -7.13
CA ALA A 148 4.77 2.94 -6.97
C ALA A 148 4.19 3.20 -5.56
N GLY A 149 4.54 2.41 -4.55
CA GLY A 149 4.21 2.73 -3.15
C GLY A 149 3.17 1.84 -2.49
N HIS A 150 2.60 0.84 -3.18
CA HIS A 150 1.62 -0.06 -2.59
C HIS A 150 2.30 -1.14 -1.73
N TYR A 151 2.83 -0.74 -0.59
CA TYR A 151 3.48 -1.58 0.42
C TYR A 151 3.42 -0.93 1.80
N GLY A 152 3.66 -1.72 2.83
CA GLY A 152 3.76 -1.25 4.21
C GLY A 152 4.31 -2.32 5.16
N PRO A 153 4.72 -1.93 6.37
CA PRO A 153 5.29 -2.84 7.35
C PRO A 153 4.22 -3.63 8.10
N ILE A 154 4.62 -4.81 8.62
CA ILE A 154 3.84 -5.62 9.56
C ILE A 154 4.71 -5.90 10.78
N ILE A 155 4.13 -5.76 11.96
CA ILE A 155 4.67 -6.30 13.20
C ILE A 155 3.67 -7.29 13.77
N ILE A 156 4.16 -8.46 14.16
CA ILE A 156 3.38 -9.43 14.92
C ILE A 156 4.02 -9.55 16.28
N ASP A 157 3.39 -8.94 17.27
CA ASP A 157 3.85 -9.01 18.66
C ASP A 157 3.75 -10.45 19.17
N PRO A 158 4.71 -10.95 19.96
CA PRO A 158 4.66 -12.30 20.52
C PRO A 158 3.48 -12.47 21.49
N ALA A 159 2.98 -13.69 21.62
CA ALA A 159 1.88 -14.01 22.55
C ALA A 159 2.26 -13.77 24.02
N GLY A 160 3.53 -13.96 24.35
CA GLY A 160 4.12 -13.73 25.67
C GLY A 160 4.99 -12.46 25.72
N PRO A 161 5.80 -12.30 26.78
CA PRO A 161 6.78 -11.23 26.84
C PRO A 161 7.76 -11.30 25.67
N ASP A 162 8.10 -10.16 25.12
CA ASP A 162 9.14 -10.09 24.08
C ASP A 162 10.48 -10.56 24.65
N PRO A 163 11.16 -11.51 24.00
CA PRO A 163 12.47 -11.97 24.45
C PRO A 163 13.56 -10.91 24.33
N VAL A 164 13.36 -9.90 23.48
CA VAL A 164 14.27 -8.78 23.31
C VAL A 164 13.74 -7.59 24.11
N GLN A 165 14.49 -7.21 25.15
CA GLN A 165 14.18 -6.01 25.93
C GLN A 165 14.98 -4.83 25.39
N ALA A 166 14.30 -3.76 25.00
CA ALA A 166 14.90 -2.54 24.50
C ALA A 166 14.27 -1.31 25.15
N ASP A 167 15.04 -0.25 25.35
CA ASP A 167 14.53 1.02 25.87
C ASP A 167 13.64 1.74 24.82
N ARG A 168 13.85 1.44 23.54
CA ARG A 168 13.09 1.99 22.41
C ARG A 168 13.05 0.99 21.27
N ASP A 169 11.91 0.93 20.61
CA ASP A 169 11.69 0.12 19.40
C ASP A 169 11.22 1.01 18.24
N TYR A 170 11.83 0.83 17.07
CA TYR A 170 11.54 1.60 15.88
C TYR A 170 11.33 0.67 14.70
N VAL A 171 10.28 0.96 13.93
CA VAL A 171 10.06 0.31 12.63
C VAL A 171 10.68 1.16 11.54
N LEU A 172 11.67 0.60 10.85
CA LEU A 172 12.33 1.23 9.71
C LEU A 172 11.99 0.46 8.43
N LEU A 173 11.27 1.10 7.51
CA LEU A 173 10.99 0.57 6.19
C LEU A 173 11.85 1.30 5.15
N LEU A 174 12.75 0.56 4.49
CA LEU A 174 13.55 1.08 3.39
C LEU A 174 12.77 0.93 2.08
N SER A 175 12.69 1.99 1.31
CA SER A 175 12.03 1.99 0.02
C SER A 175 12.72 2.96 -0.94
N GLU A 176 12.49 2.79 -2.23
CA GLU A 176 12.98 3.69 -3.26
C GLU A 176 11.84 4.53 -3.84
N PHE A 177 12.17 5.71 -4.33
CA PHE A 177 11.25 6.59 -5.02
C PHE A 177 11.77 6.92 -6.42
N SER A 178 10.87 6.94 -7.40
CA SER A 178 11.14 7.45 -8.73
C SER A 178 10.00 8.36 -9.20
N PRO A 179 10.28 9.54 -9.78
CA PRO A 179 9.26 10.37 -10.41
C PRO A 179 8.78 9.78 -11.74
N LEU A 180 9.45 8.76 -12.26
CA LEU A 180 9.05 8.08 -13.48
C LEU A 180 7.90 7.13 -13.20
N HIS A 181 6.94 7.09 -14.12
CA HIS A 181 5.85 6.11 -14.04
C HIS A 181 6.42 4.68 -14.11
N PRO A 182 5.93 3.71 -13.30
CA PRO A 182 6.47 2.34 -13.21
C PRO A 182 6.58 1.63 -14.56
N HIS A 183 5.61 1.80 -15.46
CA HIS A 183 5.69 1.23 -16.83
C HIS A 183 6.84 1.81 -17.65
N THR A 184 7.21 3.07 -17.42
CA THR A 184 8.39 3.68 -18.07
C THR A 184 9.67 3.06 -17.54
N ILE A 185 9.77 2.82 -16.24
CA ILE A 185 10.90 2.12 -15.61
C ILE A 185 11.02 0.71 -16.18
N MET A 186 9.94 -0.05 -16.19
CA MET A 186 9.91 -1.40 -16.74
C MET A 186 10.30 -1.44 -18.22
N ALA A 187 9.80 -0.52 -19.04
CA ALA A 187 10.15 -0.44 -20.46
C ALA A 187 11.64 -0.13 -20.66
N LYS A 188 12.24 0.66 -19.79
CA LYS A 188 13.68 0.97 -19.81
C LYS A 188 14.52 -0.22 -19.40
N LEU A 189 14.13 -0.93 -18.33
CA LEU A 189 14.80 -2.15 -17.87
C LEU A 189 14.80 -3.25 -18.93
N LYS A 190 13.69 -3.38 -19.70
CA LYS A 190 13.61 -4.34 -20.80
C LYS A 190 14.52 -4.03 -22.00
N LYS A 191 15.06 -2.80 -22.10
CA LYS A 191 16.00 -2.42 -23.15
C LYS A 191 17.42 -2.92 -22.90
N GLY A 192 17.78 -3.20 -21.66
CA GLY A 192 19.08 -3.71 -21.27
C GLY A 192 19.24 -3.76 -19.75
N GLU A 193 19.85 -4.82 -19.26
CA GLU A 193 20.03 -5.09 -17.83
C GLU A 193 20.77 -3.96 -17.08
N GLU A 194 21.59 -3.19 -17.79
CA GLU A 194 22.39 -2.10 -17.22
C GLU A 194 21.86 -0.70 -17.56
N TYR A 195 20.60 -0.58 -18.05
CA TYR A 195 20.12 0.72 -18.52
C TYR A 195 20.32 1.84 -17.48
N PHE A 196 19.95 1.60 -16.22
CA PHE A 196 20.13 2.57 -15.14
C PHE A 196 21.58 2.61 -14.63
N ASN A 197 22.31 1.51 -14.67
CA ASN A 197 23.73 1.46 -14.27
C ASN A 197 24.64 2.23 -15.22
N ARG A 198 24.31 2.27 -16.51
CA ARG A 198 25.04 3.06 -17.52
C ARG A 198 24.77 4.57 -17.43
N GLN A 199 23.72 4.96 -16.73
CA GLN A 199 23.41 6.35 -16.44
C GLN A 199 24.04 6.83 -15.11
N LYS A 200 25.11 6.16 -14.66
CA LYS A 200 25.92 6.70 -13.57
C LYS A 200 26.34 8.11 -13.94
N THR A 201 25.97 9.07 -13.11
CA THR A 201 26.39 10.44 -13.25
C THR A 201 27.92 10.49 -13.38
N SER A 202 28.39 10.95 -14.52
CA SER A 202 29.80 11.29 -14.65
C SER A 202 30.05 12.60 -13.90
N TRP A 203 31.30 12.90 -13.57
CA TRP A 203 31.62 14.19 -12.94
C TRP A 203 31.16 15.40 -13.79
N THR A 204 31.01 15.23 -15.12
CA THR A 204 30.45 16.24 -16.02
C THR A 204 28.95 16.41 -15.87
N ASP A 205 28.22 15.35 -15.46
CA ASP A 205 26.80 15.41 -15.15
C ASP A 205 26.58 16.05 -13.77
N ASP A 206 27.44 15.77 -12.80
CA ASP A 206 27.44 16.44 -11.49
C ASP A 206 27.65 17.95 -11.62
N TYR A 207 28.43 18.39 -12.61
CA TYR A 207 28.63 19.82 -12.88
C TYR A 207 27.36 20.50 -13.43
N ARG A 208 26.50 19.74 -14.11
CA ARG A 208 25.21 20.21 -14.68
C ARG A 208 24.04 20.09 -13.71
N LEU A 209 24.19 19.31 -12.67
CA LEU A 209 23.13 19.13 -11.66
C LEU A 209 23.04 20.39 -10.79
N SER A 210 21.83 20.83 -10.51
CA SER A 210 21.59 21.87 -9.51
C SER A 210 22.11 21.41 -8.14
N GLY A 211 22.43 22.34 -7.24
CA GLY A 211 22.88 22.00 -5.88
C GLY A 211 21.83 21.20 -5.08
N ARG A 212 20.58 21.18 -5.53
CA ARG A 212 19.46 20.37 -4.99
C ARG A 212 19.55 18.92 -5.51
N ASP A 213 19.81 18.76 -6.80
CA ASP A 213 19.93 17.44 -7.42
C ASP A 213 21.18 16.69 -6.96
N ARG A 214 22.29 17.39 -6.71
CA ARG A 214 23.53 16.79 -6.16
C ARG A 214 23.32 16.14 -4.79
N ARG A 215 22.47 16.73 -3.93
CA ARG A 215 22.17 16.18 -2.60
C ARG A 215 21.32 14.92 -2.61
N MET A 216 20.67 14.61 -3.72
CA MET A 216 19.88 13.40 -3.88
C MET A 216 20.70 12.21 -4.39
N TRP A 217 21.93 12.43 -4.86
CA TRP A 217 22.80 11.38 -5.41
C TRP A 217 24.06 11.13 -4.54
N ALA A 218 24.24 11.91 -3.49
CA ALA A 218 25.29 11.74 -2.48
C ALA A 218 24.77 10.93 -1.29
#